data_9508566093aacadef9f5fa57d253ba29
#
_entry.id   9508566093aacadef9f5fa57d253ba29
#
_cell.length_a   1.000
_cell.length_b   1.000
_cell.length_c   1.000
_cell.angle_alpha   90.00
_cell.angle_beta   90.00
_cell.angle_gamma   90.00
#
_symmetry.space_group_name_H-M   'P 1'
#
loop_
_entity.id
_entity.type
_entity.pdbx_description
1 polymer ?
#
loop_
_entity_poly.entity_id
_entity_poly.type
_entity_poly.pdbx_seq_one_letter_code
_entity_poly.pdbx_strand_id
1 'polypeptide(L)'
;MQCRLLRGLAGALLTLLCTGLLSLHYRSSLAAQRLQESPQLSAPSAPSAPSPQPPELQLRDIFIGVKTTQAFHGPRLGLLLDTWVSRTKDQTFIFTDRADAGLQERLGSHLVVTNCSSEHSHPALSCKMAAEFDAFLASGLQWFCHVDDDNYVNPRTLLKLLRAFPQTQDVYVGRPSLNRPIRASEPQPHNHSRTVQFWFATGGAGFCINRKLALKMVPWASGSRFVDTSALIRLPDDCTVGYIVEWKLGGRLQPCSLFHSHLETLQLLGASQLPEQVPLTALPPLSGYSLVPTAEPSMSPAVWGRG
;
A
#
# COMPACT_ATOMS: atom_id res chain seq x y z
N MET A 1 17.74 32.91 -65.09
CA MET A 1 18.05 31.48 -65.02
C MET A 1 19.12 31.10 -63.96
N GLN A 2 20.02 32.02 -63.58
CA GLN A 2 21.15 31.77 -62.67
C GLN A 2 20.74 31.48 -61.20
N CYS A 3 19.64 32.02 -60.71
CA CYS A 3 19.25 31.87 -59.29
C CYS A 3 18.68 30.47 -58.89
N ARG A 4 18.22 29.71 -59.91
CA ARG A 4 17.73 28.34 -59.69
C ARG A 4 18.85 27.30 -59.63
N LEU A 5 19.92 27.52 -60.35
CA LEU A 5 21.12 26.66 -60.37
C LEU A 5 21.89 26.77 -59.05
N LEU A 6 22.04 27.98 -58.50
CA LEU A 6 22.70 28.16 -57.18
C LEU A 6 21.95 27.53 -56.02
N ARG A 7 20.61 27.51 -56.01
CA ARG A 7 19.83 26.85 -54.97
C ARG A 7 19.91 25.34 -55.09
N GLY A 8 20.00 24.77 -56.28
CA GLY A 8 20.19 23.34 -56.49
C GLY A 8 21.57 22.85 -56.01
N LEU A 9 22.62 23.61 -56.31
CA LEU A 9 24.00 23.31 -55.87
C LEU A 9 24.17 23.42 -54.36
N ALA A 10 23.56 24.42 -53.73
CA ALA A 10 23.58 24.56 -52.26
C ALA A 10 22.84 23.42 -51.55
N GLY A 11 21.70 22.98 -52.08
CA GLY A 11 20.96 21.82 -51.55
C GLY A 11 21.73 20.51 -51.67
N ALA A 12 22.38 20.28 -52.84
CA ALA A 12 23.21 19.09 -53.04
C ALA A 12 24.45 19.06 -52.13
N LEU A 13 25.06 20.22 -51.88
CA LEU A 13 26.20 20.29 -50.95
C LEU A 13 25.78 20.04 -49.50
N LEU A 14 24.63 20.54 -49.10
CA LEU A 14 24.10 20.34 -47.75
C LEU A 14 23.74 18.86 -47.48
N THR A 15 23.15 18.17 -48.46
CA THR A 15 22.84 16.74 -48.34
C THR A 15 24.10 15.89 -48.29
N LEU A 16 25.14 16.19 -49.06
CA LEU A 16 26.42 15.50 -49.01
C LEU A 16 27.15 15.71 -47.68
N LEU A 17 27.07 16.91 -47.08
CA LEU A 17 27.62 17.20 -45.75
C LEU A 17 26.88 16.44 -44.66
N CYS A 18 25.56 16.41 -44.69
CA CYS A 18 24.76 15.68 -43.75
C CYS A 18 24.99 14.16 -43.80
N THR A 19 25.06 13.58 -45.00
CA THR A 19 25.35 12.15 -45.17
C THR A 19 26.78 11.79 -44.75
N GLY A 20 27.73 12.69 -45.00
CA GLY A 20 29.12 12.56 -44.56
C GLY A 20 29.25 12.56 -43.01
N LEU A 21 28.57 13.50 -42.34
CA LEU A 21 28.56 13.59 -40.88
C LEU A 21 27.88 12.38 -40.23
N LEU A 22 26.76 11.93 -40.81
CA LEU A 22 26.06 10.72 -40.33
C LEU A 22 26.91 9.47 -40.49
N SER A 23 27.65 9.32 -41.61
CA SER A 23 28.54 8.19 -41.82
C SER A 23 29.77 8.20 -40.90
N LEU A 24 30.30 9.39 -40.57
CA LEU A 24 31.37 9.53 -39.57
C LEU A 24 30.89 9.21 -38.17
N HIS A 25 29.69 9.65 -37.79
CA HIS A 25 29.09 9.32 -36.51
C HIS A 25 28.81 7.82 -36.35
N TYR A 26 28.31 7.17 -37.41
CA TYR A 26 28.08 5.73 -37.43
C TYR A 26 29.38 4.92 -37.33
N ARG A 27 30.46 5.36 -38.04
CA ARG A 27 31.78 4.72 -37.96
C ARG A 27 32.43 4.89 -36.59
N SER A 28 32.30 6.05 -35.95
CA SER A 28 32.84 6.25 -34.60
C SER A 28 32.09 5.43 -33.56
N SER A 29 30.76 5.25 -33.70
CA SER A 29 29.95 4.39 -32.84
C SER A 29 30.34 2.93 -32.99
N LEU A 30 30.56 2.42 -34.22
CA LEU A 30 31.04 1.06 -34.47
C LEU A 30 32.47 0.82 -33.97
N ALA A 31 33.36 1.82 -34.05
CA ALA A 31 34.71 1.71 -33.50
C ALA A 31 34.71 1.65 -31.97
N ALA A 32 33.82 2.43 -31.31
CA ALA A 32 33.64 2.37 -29.87
C ALA A 32 33.08 0.99 -29.39
N GLN A 33 32.18 0.37 -30.13
CA GLN A 33 31.69 -0.98 -29.85
C GLN A 33 32.75 -2.06 -30.04
N ARG A 34 33.63 -1.94 -31.05
CA ARG A 34 34.73 -2.92 -31.27
C ARG A 34 35.86 -2.84 -30.24
N LEU A 35 36.04 -1.70 -29.57
CA LEU A 35 37.00 -1.56 -28.46
C LEU A 35 36.52 -2.22 -27.15
N GLN A 36 35.22 -2.50 -27.05
CA GLN A 36 34.64 -3.24 -25.91
C GLN A 36 34.66 -4.77 -26.11
N GLU A 37 34.92 -5.26 -27.32
CA GLU A 37 35.01 -6.71 -27.62
C GLU A 37 36.47 -7.22 -27.75
N SER A 38 37.40 -6.76 -26.93
CA SER A 38 38.66 -7.44 -26.77
C SER A 38 38.46 -8.72 -25.93
N PRO A 39 38.90 -9.90 -26.40
CA PRO A 39 38.79 -11.12 -25.61
C PRO A 39 39.67 -10.99 -24.37
N GLN A 40 39.07 -10.72 -23.22
CA GLN A 40 39.74 -10.93 -21.94
C GLN A 40 39.96 -12.43 -21.77
N LEU A 41 41.20 -12.83 -21.75
CA LEU A 41 41.61 -14.16 -21.30
C LEU A 41 41.01 -14.37 -19.90
N SER A 42 40.06 -15.30 -19.81
CA SER A 42 39.37 -15.65 -18.57
C SER A 42 40.38 -16.26 -17.61
N ALA A 43 40.80 -15.49 -16.62
CA ALA A 43 41.30 -16.06 -15.38
C ALA A 43 40.15 -16.82 -14.69
N PRO A 44 40.36 -17.96 -14.04
CA PRO A 44 39.30 -18.67 -13.35
C PRO A 44 38.71 -17.76 -12.28
N SER A 45 37.45 -17.35 -12.50
CA SER A 45 36.70 -16.53 -11.56
C SER A 45 36.52 -17.31 -10.26
N ALA A 46 37.09 -16.77 -9.19
CA ALA A 46 36.74 -17.21 -7.84
C ALA A 46 35.19 -17.13 -7.70
N PRO A 47 34.57 -18.07 -6.96
CA PRO A 47 33.13 -18.05 -6.77
C PRO A 47 32.75 -16.70 -6.17
N SER A 48 31.97 -15.91 -6.92
CA SER A 48 31.44 -14.64 -6.44
C SER A 48 30.62 -14.93 -5.20
N ALA A 49 30.99 -14.27 -4.09
CA ALA A 49 30.19 -14.32 -2.87
C ALA A 49 28.75 -13.99 -3.23
N PRO A 50 27.75 -14.71 -2.70
CA PRO A 50 26.36 -14.40 -2.95
C PRO A 50 26.10 -12.95 -2.55
N SER A 51 25.56 -12.15 -3.48
CA SER A 51 25.15 -10.79 -3.17
C SER A 51 24.20 -10.82 -1.97
N PRO A 52 24.37 -9.95 -0.97
CA PRO A 52 23.52 -9.97 0.22
C PRO A 52 22.06 -9.86 -0.23
N GLN A 53 21.28 -10.88 0.03
CA GLN A 53 19.84 -10.84 -0.19
C GLN A 53 19.26 -9.74 0.69
N PRO A 54 18.31 -8.95 0.20
CA PRO A 54 17.64 -7.96 1.03
C PRO A 54 17.07 -8.65 2.28
N PRO A 55 17.14 -8.01 3.45
CA PRO A 55 16.68 -8.61 4.70
C PRO A 55 15.21 -9.03 4.56
N GLU A 56 14.90 -10.20 5.08
CA GLU A 56 13.54 -10.75 5.07
C GLU A 56 12.61 -9.83 5.87
N LEU A 57 11.44 -9.52 5.29
CA LEU A 57 10.41 -8.69 5.93
C LEU A 57 10.01 -9.29 7.29
N GLN A 58 9.95 -8.46 8.31
CA GLN A 58 9.55 -8.81 9.67
C GLN A 58 8.32 -8.01 10.08
N LEU A 59 7.63 -8.45 11.13
CA LEU A 59 6.43 -7.74 11.62
C LEU A 59 6.75 -6.29 12.01
N ARG A 60 7.92 -6.03 12.55
CA ARG A 60 8.40 -4.68 12.91
C ARG A 60 8.57 -3.74 11.72
N ASP A 61 8.53 -4.24 10.49
CA ASP A 61 8.66 -3.44 9.26
C ASP A 61 7.29 -3.00 8.72
N ILE A 62 6.19 -3.38 9.41
CA ILE A 62 4.82 -3.11 9.01
C ILE A 62 4.23 -2.04 9.91
N PHE A 63 3.68 -0.99 9.32
CA PHE A 63 2.86 0.02 9.99
C PHE A 63 1.39 -0.37 9.86
N ILE A 64 0.70 -0.55 10.98
CA ILE A 64 -0.74 -0.84 11.00
C ILE A 64 -1.46 0.39 11.54
N GLY A 65 -2.18 1.12 10.68
CA GLY A 65 -3.03 2.23 11.06
C GLY A 65 -4.44 1.73 11.36
N VAL A 66 -4.94 2.03 12.56
CA VAL A 66 -6.33 1.75 12.94
C VAL A 66 -7.09 3.06 13.00
N LYS A 67 -8.09 3.22 12.14
CA LYS A 67 -8.96 4.39 12.11
C LYS A 67 -10.14 4.20 13.07
N THR A 68 -10.32 5.14 14.00
CA THR A 68 -11.43 5.12 14.96
C THR A 68 -11.99 6.52 15.22
N THR A 69 -12.98 6.62 16.09
CA THR A 69 -13.56 7.85 16.60
C THR A 69 -13.91 7.68 18.06
N GLN A 70 -14.03 8.79 18.80
CA GLN A 70 -14.33 8.78 20.24
C GLN A 70 -15.49 7.85 20.62
N ALA A 71 -16.54 7.81 19.80
CA ALA A 71 -17.73 6.97 20.08
C ALA A 71 -17.41 5.48 20.16
N PHE A 72 -16.31 5.02 19.55
CA PHE A 72 -15.92 3.62 19.48
C PHE A 72 -14.72 3.25 20.37
N HIS A 73 -14.19 4.18 21.16
CA HIS A 73 -13.09 3.89 22.09
C HIS A 73 -13.47 2.77 23.08
N GLY A 74 -14.64 2.85 23.71
CA GLY A 74 -15.12 1.81 24.63
C GLY A 74 -15.60 0.53 23.91
N PRO A 75 -16.62 0.64 23.03
CA PRO A 75 -17.31 -0.55 22.50
C PRO A 75 -16.50 -1.37 21.48
N ARG A 76 -15.49 -0.79 20.82
CA ARG A 76 -14.70 -1.48 19.79
C ARG A 76 -13.21 -1.52 20.11
N LEU A 77 -12.58 -0.36 20.31
CA LEU A 77 -11.13 -0.27 20.43
C LEU A 77 -10.61 -1.05 21.66
N GLY A 78 -11.35 -1.05 22.78
CA GLY A 78 -11.01 -1.86 23.96
C GLY A 78 -10.78 -3.32 23.61
N LEU A 79 -11.69 -3.93 22.83
CA LEU A 79 -11.57 -5.32 22.38
C LEU A 79 -10.35 -5.54 21.49
N LEU A 80 -10.05 -4.62 20.58
CA LEU A 80 -8.86 -4.73 19.71
C LEU A 80 -7.58 -4.69 20.53
N LEU A 81 -7.51 -3.78 21.53
CA LEU A 81 -6.36 -3.63 22.42
C LEU A 81 -6.11 -4.85 23.29
N ASP A 82 -7.18 -5.53 23.71
CA ASP A 82 -7.09 -6.74 24.55
C ASP A 82 -6.81 -8.00 23.73
N THR A 83 -6.98 -7.95 22.43
CA THR A 83 -6.79 -9.09 21.52
C THR A 83 -5.55 -8.95 20.64
N TRP A 84 -5.73 -8.64 19.38
CA TRP A 84 -4.64 -8.68 18.42
C TRP A 84 -3.65 -7.51 18.54
N VAL A 85 -4.08 -6.31 18.93
CA VAL A 85 -3.21 -5.16 19.13
C VAL A 85 -2.22 -5.42 20.27
N SER A 86 -2.60 -6.19 21.31
CA SER A 86 -1.68 -6.59 22.37
C SER A 86 -0.42 -7.31 21.86
N ARG A 87 -0.51 -7.95 20.68
CA ARG A 87 0.57 -8.71 20.02
C ARG A 87 1.34 -7.87 18.98
N THR A 88 0.87 -6.67 18.67
CA THR A 88 1.40 -5.78 17.63
C THR A 88 1.53 -4.33 18.11
N LYS A 89 1.72 -4.12 19.41
CA LYS A 89 1.76 -2.76 20.01
C LYS A 89 2.73 -1.83 19.29
N ASP A 90 3.93 -2.32 19.00
CA ASP A 90 5.01 -1.51 18.41
C ASP A 90 4.76 -1.18 16.93
N GLN A 91 3.83 -1.86 16.27
CA GLN A 91 3.50 -1.71 14.85
C GLN A 91 2.16 -1.02 14.62
N THR A 92 1.32 -0.92 15.67
CA THR A 92 -0.06 -0.46 15.56
C THR A 92 -0.21 0.96 16.09
N PHE A 93 -0.74 1.84 15.27
CA PHE A 93 -1.01 3.24 15.56
C PHE A 93 -2.52 3.50 15.46
N ILE A 94 -3.08 4.12 16.48
CA ILE A 94 -4.53 4.38 16.58
C ILE A 94 -4.79 5.83 16.25
N PHE A 95 -5.57 6.07 15.20
CA PHE A 95 -5.93 7.41 14.73
C PHE A 95 -7.36 7.75 15.17
N THR A 96 -7.49 8.77 16.00
CA THR A 96 -8.77 9.21 16.56
C THR A 96 -8.93 10.73 16.47
N ASP A 97 -10.17 11.18 16.60
CA ASP A 97 -10.54 12.61 16.61
C ASP A 97 -10.51 13.21 18.02
N ARG A 98 -10.37 12.42 19.08
CA ARG A 98 -10.42 12.90 20.46
C ARG A 98 -9.39 12.24 21.35
N ALA A 99 -8.76 13.03 22.20
CA ALA A 99 -7.89 12.55 23.26
C ALA A 99 -8.68 11.71 24.29
N ASP A 100 -8.04 10.66 24.79
CA ASP A 100 -8.56 9.77 25.83
C ASP A 100 -7.40 9.39 26.77
N ALA A 101 -7.52 9.74 28.04
CA ALA A 101 -6.44 9.56 29.02
C ALA A 101 -6.12 8.07 29.24
N GLY A 102 -7.13 7.20 29.28
CA GLY A 102 -6.93 5.76 29.43
C GLY A 102 -6.26 5.12 28.22
N LEU A 103 -6.63 5.55 27.00
CA LEU A 103 -5.96 5.11 25.79
C LEU A 103 -4.53 5.66 25.70
N GLN A 104 -4.32 6.91 26.11
CA GLN A 104 -2.99 7.52 26.13
C GLN A 104 -2.04 6.78 27.08
N GLU A 105 -2.51 6.34 28.24
CA GLU A 105 -1.73 5.52 29.17
C GLU A 105 -1.37 4.15 28.57
N ARG A 106 -2.31 3.51 27.85
CA ARG A 106 -2.10 2.19 27.23
C ARG A 106 -1.21 2.20 26.00
N LEU A 107 -1.29 3.26 25.19
CA LEU A 107 -0.72 3.35 23.83
C LEU A 107 0.46 4.33 23.73
N GLY A 108 0.58 5.30 24.63
CA GLY A 108 1.63 6.31 24.56
C GLY A 108 1.64 7.04 23.20
N SER A 109 2.78 7.08 22.55
CA SER A 109 2.96 7.71 21.23
C SER A 109 2.24 7.02 20.08
N HIS A 110 1.69 5.82 20.29
CA HIS A 110 0.91 5.10 19.29
C HIS A 110 -0.56 5.55 19.23
N LEU A 111 -1.02 6.39 20.15
CA LEU A 111 -2.29 7.10 20.04
C LEU A 111 -2.06 8.44 19.33
N VAL A 112 -2.58 8.55 18.12
CA VAL A 112 -2.49 9.76 17.29
C VAL A 112 -3.83 10.48 17.33
N VAL A 113 -3.89 11.58 18.07
CA VAL A 113 -5.07 12.45 18.10
C VAL A 113 -5.00 13.42 16.94
N THR A 114 -5.93 13.29 16.00
CA THR A 114 -6.01 14.13 14.81
C THR A 114 -6.93 15.35 15.04
N ASN A 115 -6.78 16.39 14.24
CA ASN A 115 -7.72 17.52 14.22
C ASN A 115 -8.91 17.27 13.29
N CYS A 116 -9.18 16.01 12.93
CA CYS A 116 -10.26 15.63 12.05
C CYS A 116 -11.60 15.63 12.79
N SER A 117 -12.71 15.84 12.06
CA SER A 117 -14.06 15.74 12.62
C SER A 117 -14.36 14.33 13.14
N SER A 118 -15.22 14.25 14.17
CA SER A 118 -15.77 12.98 14.69
C SER A 118 -16.90 12.41 13.85
N GLU A 119 -17.40 13.16 12.87
CA GLU A 119 -18.48 12.72 12.01
C GLU A 119 -18.06 11.59 11.07
N HIS A 120 -19.03 10.72 10.77
CA HIS A 120 -18.85 9.74 9.68
C HIS A 120 -19.16 10.43 8.34
N SER A 121 -18.30 11.38 7.98
CA SER A 121 -18.41 12.15 6.75
C SER A 121 -17.20 11.93 5.84
N HIS A 122 -17.42 12.08 4.55
CA HIS A 122 -16.36 11.97 3.54
C HIS A 122 -15.11 12.83 3.86
N PRO A 123 -15.21 14.11 4.24
CA PRO A 123 -14.04 14.91 4.60
C PRO A 123 -13.33 14.41 5.87
N ALA A 124 -14.08 13.95 6.87
CA ALA A 124 -13.50 13.46 8.13
C ALA A 124 -12.72 12.15 7.93
N LEU A 125 -13.26 11.21 7.14
CA LEU A 125 -12.58 9.96 6.80
C LEU A 125 -11.32 10.22 6.00
N SER A 126 -11.39 11.10 5.00
CA SER A 126 -10.22 11.50 4.19
C SER A 126 -9.15 12.22 5.01
N CYS A 127 -9.54 13.03 5.98
CA CYS A 127 -8.62 13.68 6.92
C CYS A 127 -7.86 12.65 7.76
N LYS A 128 -8.54 11.65 8.34
CA LYS A 128 -7.90 10.60 9.14
C LYS A 128 -6.99 9.71 8.28
N MET A 129 -7.41 9.35 7.06
CA MET A 129 -6.58 8.59 6.12
C MET A 129 -5.30 9.37 5.75
N ALA A 130 -5.38 10.68 5.54
CA ALA A 130 -4.21 11.52 5.30
C ALA A 130 -3.23 11.50 6.50
N ALA A 131 -3.75 11.56 7.72
CA ALA A 131 -2.95 11.49 8.94
C ALA A 131 -2.26 10.11 9.09
N GLU A 132 -2.96 9.02 8.79
CA GLU A 132 -2.37 7.67 8.76
C GLU A 132 -1.22 7.57 7.76
N PHE A 133 -1.47 8.06 6.55
CA PHE A 133 -0.49 8.02 5.47
C PHE A 133 0.78 8.84 5.80
N ASP A 134 0.62 10.05 6.34
CA ASP A 134 1.75 10.89 6.73
C ASP A 134 2.53 10.29 7.90
N ALA A 135 1.86 9.72 8.89
CA ALA A 135 2.51 9.03 10.01
C ALA A 135 3.30 7.80 9.52
N PHE A 136 2.74 7.04 8.57
CA PHE A 136 3.47 5.95 7.93
C PHE A 136 4.71 6.44 7.20
N LEU A 137 4.62 7.50 6.41
CA LEU A 137 5.77 8.05 5.71
C LEU A 137 6.88 8.49 6.69
N ALA A 138 6.50 9.12 7.81
CA ALA A 138 7.42 9.56 8.85
C ALA A 138 8.07 8.39 9.60
N SER A 139 7.38 7.25 9.75
CA SER A 139 7.89 6.08 10.47
C SER A 139 9.09 5.40 9.81
N GLY A 140 9.26 5.54 8.50
CA GLY A 140 10.29 4.83 7.74
C GLY A 140 10.00 3.35 7.49
N LEU A 141 8.89 2.80 7.97
CA LEU A 141 8.52 1.39 7.84
C LEU A 141 8.23 0.99 6.37
N GLN A 142 8.28 -0.31 6.07
CA GLN A 142 8.25 -0.83 4.70
C GLN A 142 6.84 -1.00 4.14
N TRP A 143 5.86 -1.26 5.00
CA TRP A 143 4.48 -1.50 4.62
C TRP A 143 3.53 -0.65 5.45
N PHE A 144 2.55 -0.07 4.80
CA PHE A 144 1.37 0.56 5.39
C PHE A 144 0.18 -0.38 5.25
N CYS A 145 -0.47 -0.72 6.34
CA CYS A 145 -1.73 -1.43 6.35
C CYS A 145 -2.77 -0.61 7.10
N HIS A 146 -3.83 -0.24 6.41
CA HIS A 146 -5.00 0.43 6.96
C HIS A 146 -6.04 -0.58 7.39
N VAL A 147 -6.66 -0.37 8.55
CA VAL A 147 -7.82 -1.12 9.04
C VAL A 147 -8.77 -0.21 9.82
N ASP A 148 -10.06 -0.53 9.83
CA ASP A 148 -11.05 0.13 10.69
C ASP A 148 -11.07 -0.50 12.10
N ASP A 149 -11.73 0.18 13.04
CA ASP A 149 -11.80 -0.22 14.46
C ASP A 149 -12.68 -1.43 14.74
N ASP A 150 -13.25 -2.04 13.72
CA ASP A 150 -13.99 -3.29 13.78
C ASP A 150 -13.28 -4.46 13.08
N ASN A 151 -12.05 -4.27 12.63
CA ASN A 151 -11.25 -5.31 12.02
C ASN A 151 -10.41 -6.09 13.06
N TYR A 152 -10.44 -7.40 12.98
CA TYR A 152 -9.55 -8.30 13.69
C TYR A 152 -8.43 -8.76 12.79
N VAL A 153 -7.20 -8.31 13.05
CA VAL A 153 -6.02 -8.63 12.22
C VAL A 153 -5.30 -9.87 12.78
N ASN A 154 -4.95 -10.79 11.88
CA ASN A 154 -4.03 -11.88 12.18
C ASN A 154 -2.60 -11.49 11.75
N PRO A 155 -1.71 -11.11 12.68
CA PRO A 155 -0.39 -10.58 12.32
C PRO A 155 0.51 -11.61 11.63
N ARG A 156 0.35 -12.90 11.95
CA ARG A 156 1.14 -13.99 11.34
C ARG A 156 0.76 -14.17 9.87
N THR A 157 -0.54 -14.19 9.58
CA THR A 157 -1.05 -14.32 8.22
C THR A 157 -0.77 -13.07 7.40
N LEU A 158 -0.91 -11.88 8.00
CA LEU A 158 -0.53 -10.61 7.36
C LEU A 158 0.95 -10.64 6.93
N LEU A 159 1.86 -10.96 7.85
CA LEU A 159 3.28 -11.05 7.54
C LEU A 159 3.57 -12.06 6.43
N LYS A 160 2.96 -13.26 6.49
CA LYS A 160 3.10 -14.29 5.46
C LYS A 160 2.63 -13.80 4.09
N LEU A 161 1.50 -13.09 4.04
CA LEU A 161 0.98 -12.50 2.80
C LEU A 161 1.94 -11.47 2.24
N LEU A 162 2.41 -10.52 3.05
CA LEU A 162 3.25 -9.42 2.58
C LEU A 162 4.65 -9.89 2.13
N ARG A 163 5.19 -10.96 2.72
CA ARG A 163 6.43 -11.62 2.28
C ARG A 163 6.34 -12.22 0.87
N ALA A 164 5.13 -12.55 0.42
CA ALA A 164 4.94 -13.11 -0.93
C ALA A 164 5.14 -12.08 -2.04
N PHE A 165 5.15 -10.79 -1.72
CA PHE A 165 5.32 -9.71 -2.70
C PHE A 165 6.80 -9.30 -2.82
N PRO A 166 7.31 -9.18 -4.06
CA PRO A 166 8.65 -8.65 -4.29
C PRO A 166 8.77 -7.20 -3.81
N GLN A 167 9.81 -6.89 -3.03
CA GLN A 167 10.05 -5.53 -2.53
C GLN A 167 10.36 -4.52 -3.65
N THR A 168 10.75 -5.02 -4.83
CA THR A 168 11.09 -4.22 -6.01
C THR A 168 9.87 -3.75 -6.81
N GLN A 169 8.68 -4.25 -6.53
CA GLN A 169 7.43 -3.89 -7.22
C GLN A 169 6.63 -2.88 -6.40
N ASP A 170 5.77 -2.13 -7.08
CA ASP A 170 4.73 -1.32 -6.45
C ASP A 170 3.58 -2.25 -6.06
N VAL A 171 3.17 -2.25 -4.81
CA VAL A 171 2.12 -3.16 -4.34
C VAL A 171 1.04 -2.39 -3.60
N TYR A 172 -0.20 -2.58 -4.04
CA TYR A 172 -1.44 -2.23 -3.38
C TYR A 172 -2.30 -3.48 -3.32
N VAL A 173 -2.54 -4.03 -2.14
CA VAL A 173 -3.23 -5.30 -1.94
C VAL A 173 -4.40 -5.15 -0.99
N GLY A 174 -5.51 -5.78 -1.32
CA GLY A 174 -6.74 -5.77 -0.51
C GLY A 174 -7.90 -6.38 -1.27
N ARG A 175 -9.09 -6.30 -0.69
CA ARG A 175 -10.30 -6.82 -1.33
C ARG A 175 -10.94 -5.77 -2.22
N PRO A 176 -11.18 -6.04 -3.51
CA PRO A 176 -11.97 -5.17 -4.36
C PRO A 176 -13.36 -4.95 -3.77
N SER A 177 -13.80 -3.69 -3.66
CA SER A 177 -15.11 -3.35 -3.09
C SER A 177 -16.28 -3.86 -3.95
N LEU A 178 -16.08 -3.92 -5.26
CA LEU A 178 -17.09 -4.32 -6.24
C LEU A 178 -16.50 -5.35 -7.21
N ASN A 179 -17.38 -5.98 -7.99
CA ASN A 179 -16.98 -6.90 -9.08
C ASN A 179 -16.66 -6.18 -10.41
N ARG A 180 -16.63 -4.86 -10.40
CA ARG A 180 -16.30 -3.99 -11.55
C ARG A 180 -15.61 -2.72 -11.07
N PRO A 181 -14.80 -2.05 -11.93
CA PRO A 181 -14.23 -0.75 -11.59
C PRO A 181 -15.34 0.28 -11.43
N ILE A 182 -15.16 1.22 -10.52
CA ILE A 182 -16.07 2.34 -10.35
C ILE A 182 -15.75 3.45 -11.36
N ARG A 183 -16.73 4.35 -11.54
CA ARG A 183 -16.60 5.54 -12.36
C ARG A 183 -16.61 6.78 -11.48
N ALA A 184 -15.71 7.70 -11.74
CA ALA A 184 -15.69 9.02 -11.13
C ALA A 184 -15.64 10.10 -12.21
N SER A 185 -16.09 11.29 -11.88
CA SER A 185 -15.98 12.49 -12.72
C SER A 185 -14.82 13.33 -12.21
N GLU A 186 -13.76 13.44 -13.01
CA GLU A 186 -12.61 14.29 -12.73
C GLU A 186 -12.79 15.64 -13.43
N PRO A 187 -12.89 16.76 -12.69
CA PRO A 187 -12.98 18.09 -13.29
C PRO A 187 -11.76 18.40 -14.15
N GLN A 188 -12.00 19.06 -15.27
CA GLN A 188 -10.98 19.51 -16.21
C GLN A 188 -11.09 21.05 -16.39
N PRO A 189 -10.05 21.72 -16.88
CA PRO A 189 -10.12 23.14 -17.25
C PRO A 189 -11.30 23.44 -18.18
N HIS A 190 -11.78 24.69 -18.17
CA HIS A 190 -12.87 25.17 -19.01
C HIS A 190 -14.23 24.49 -18.75
N ASN A 191 -14.51 24.11 -17.47
CA ASN A 191 -15.77 23.51 -17.06
C ASN A 191 -16.10 22.17 -17.74
N HIS A 192 -15.08 21.47 -18.26
CA HIS A 192 -15.22 20.11 -18.74
C HIS A 192 -15.06 19.10 -17.61
N SER A 193 -15.53 17.90 -17.82
CA SER A 193 -15.27 16.77 -16.92
C SER A 193 -14.85 15.54 -17.72
N ARG A 194 -13.95 14.75 -17.14
CA ARG A 194 -13.49 13.49 -17.72
C ARG A 194 -13.98 12.34 -16.83
N THR A 195 -14.62 11.34 -17.43
CA THR A 195 -14.95 10.10 -16.75
C THR A 195 -13.68 9.26 -16.62
N VAL A 196 -13.36 8.87 -15.41
CA VAL A 196 -12.25 7.99 -15.06
C VAL A 196 -12.78 6.68 -14.48
N GLN A 197 -12.05 5.58 -14.64
CA GLN A 197 -12.41 4.26 -14.10
C GLN A 197 -11.23 3.67 -13.37
N PHE A 198 -11.47 3.08 -12.22
CA PHE A 198 -10.42 2.44 -11.41
C PHE A 198 -11.02 1.45 -10.41
N TRP A 199 -10.18 0.51 -9.98
CA TRP A 199 -10.49 -0.39 -8.87
C TRP A 199 -9.99 0.22 -7.56
N PHE A 200 -10.63 -0.17 -6.47
CA PHE A 200 -10.17 0.15 -5.13
C PHE A 200 -10.43 -1.01 -4.17
N ALA A 201 -9.59 -1.15 -3.16
CA ALA A 201 -9.83 -2.05 -2.04
C ALA A 201 -10.75 -1.36 -1.05
N THR A 202 -11.78 -2.07 -0.57
CA THR A 202 -12.69 -1.51 0.44
C THR A 202 -11.96 -1.28 1.76
N GLY A 203 -12.09 -0.06 2.32
CA GLY A 203 -11.51 0.31 3.61
C GLY A 203 -11.97 -0.59 4.74
N GLY A 204 -13.26 -0.92 4.78
CA GLY A 204 -13.83 -1.81 5.81
C GLY A 204 -13.27 -3.23 5.85
N ALA A 205 -12.58 -3.69 4.78
CA ALA A 205 -11.82 -4.95 4.81
C ALA A 205 -10.34 -4.73 5.11
N GLY A 206 -9.89 -3.49 5.18
CA GLY A 206 -8.49 -3.14 5.22
C GLY A 206 -7.77 -3.32 3.89
N PHE A 207 -6.59 -2.72 3.78
CA PHE A 207 -5.69 -2.88 2.63
C PHE A 207 -4.25 -2.58 3.04
N CYS A 208 -3.29 -3.03 2.22
CA CYS A 208 -1.89 -2.70 2.45
C CYS A 208 -1.23 -2.09 1.19
N ILE A 209 -0.29 -1.18 1.41
CA ILE A 209 0.52 -0.50 0.39
C ILE A 209 1.97 -0.58 0.80
N ASN A 210 2.87 -0.95 -0.11
CA ASN A 210 4.29 -0.92 0.22
C ASN A 210 4.87 0.50 0.11
N ARG A 211 5.97 0.73 0.81
CA ARG A 211 6.64 2.04 0.87
C ARG A 211 7.03 2.58 -0.50
N LYS A 212 7.45 1.72 -1.40
CA LYS A 212 7.83 2.11 -2.76
C LYS A 212 6.66 2.79 -3.51
N LEU A 213 5.47 2.20 -3.44
CA LEU A 213 4.27 2.79 -4.03
C LEU A 213 3.83 4.04 -3.25
N ALA A 214 3.84 3.99 -1.92
CA ALA A 214 3.45 5.12 -1.08
C ALA A 214 4.30 6.39 -1.37
N LEU A 215 5.60 6.25 -1.57
CA LEU A 215 6.45 7.38 -1.95
C LEU A 215 6.03 8.01 -3.28
N LYS A 216 5.52 7.24 -4.23
CA LYS A 216 4.99 7.76 -5.49
C LYS A 216 3.63 8.45 -5.30
N MET A 217 2.85 8.07 -4.27
CA MET A 217 1.54 8.66 -3.96
C MET A 217 1.65 10.04 -3.32
N VAL A 218 2.79 10.41 -2.73
CA VAL A 218 3.03 11.67 -2.00
C VAL A 218 2.44 12.93 -2.67
N PRO A 219 2.55 13.14 -4.00
CA PRO A 219 2.00 14.34 -4.65
C PRO A 219 0.49 14.53 -4.50
N TRP A 220 -0.26 13.45 -4.21
CA TRP A 220 -1.72 13.45 -4.09
C TRP A 220 -2.21 12.98 -2.72
N ALA A 221 -1.35 12.35 -1.92
CA ALA A 221 -1.75 11.66 -0.70
C ALA A 221 -1.20 12.28 0.59
N SER A 222 -0.17 13.12 0.55
CA SER A 222 0.43 13.70 1.77
C SER A 222 -0.26 15.00 2.17
N GLY A 223 -0.54 15.16 3.46
CA GLY A 223 -1.14 16.35 4.06
C GLY A 223 -2.53 16.66 3.51
N SER A 224 -2.83 17.93 3.32
CA SER A 224 -4.10 18.39 2.75
C SER A 224 -4.38 17.87 1.35
N ARG A 225 -3.36 17.45 0.61
CA ARG A 225 -3.50 16.96 -0.78
C ARG A 225 -4.38 15.72 -0.88
N PHE A 226 -4.39 14.85 0.14
CA PHE A 226 -5.30 13.70 0.14
C PHE A 226 -6.75 14.18 0.21
N VAL A 227 -7.05 15.12 1.12
CA VAL A 227 -8.38 15.70 1.26
C VAL A 227 -8.81 16.44 -0.02
N ASP A 228 -7.89 17.20 -0.63
CA ASP A 228 -8.14 17.90 -1.89
C ASP A 228 -8.42 16.91 -3.04
N THR A 229 -7.64 15.82 -3.12
CA THR A 229 -7.84 14.76 -4.13
C THR A 229 -9.18 14.06 -3.93
N SER A 230 -9.55 13.78 -2.70
CA SER A 230 -10.82 13.17 -2.32
C SER A 230 -12.00 14.08 -2.68
N ALA A 231 -11.91 15.37 -2.35
CA ALA A 231 -12.90 16.39 -2.71
C ALA A 231 -13.06 16.57 -4.23
N LEU A 232 -11.95 16.46 -4.97
CA LEU A 232 -11.94 16.56 -6.43
C LEU A 232 -12.84 15.52 -7.08
N ILE A 233 -12.72 14.26 -6.65
CA ILE A 233 -13.47 13.14 -7.23
C ILE A 233 -14.81 12.87 -6.49
N ARG A 234 -15.02 13.51 -5.33
CA ARG A 234 -16.20 13.38 -4.48
C ARG A 234 -16.53 11.94 -4.07
N LEU A 235 -15.48 11.18 -3.75
CA LEU A 235 -15.60 9.78 -3.34
C LEU A 235 -14.90 9.55 -1.99
N PRO A 236 -15.26 8.49 -1.23
CA PRO A 236 -14.64 8.13 0.03
C PRO A 236 -13.11 7.96 -0.04
N ASP A 237 -12.50 7.89 1.12
CA ASP A 237 -11.05 7.80 1.30
C ASP A 237 -10.44 6.55 0.66
N ASP A 238 -11.07 5.38 0.77
CA ASP A 238 -10.64 4.14 0.13
C ASP A 238 -10.71 4.22 -1.42
N CYS A 239 -11.77 4.84 -1.94
CA CYS A 239 -11.88 5.16 -3.37
C CYS A 239 -10.76 6.12 -3.80
N THR A 240 -10.41 7.09 -2.96
CA THR A 240 -9.34 8.06 -3.24
C THR A 240 -7.98 7.37 -3.33
N VAL A 241 -7.69 6.40 -2.46
CA VAL A 241 -6.50 5.57 -2.56
C VAL A 241 -6.47 4.83 -3.90
N GLY A 242 -7.55 4.15 -4.27
CA GLY A 242 -7.65 3.46 -5.56
C GLY A 242 -7.47 4.39 -6.76
N TYR A 243 -8.07 5.57 -6.72
CA TYR A 243 -7.92 6.60 -7.75
C TYR A 243 -6.46 7.05 -7.90
N ILE A 244 -5.76 7.30 -6.79
CA ILE A 244 -4.36 7.69 -6.84
C ILE A 244 -3.51 6.56 -7.43
N VAL A 245 -3.68 5.33 -6.94
CA VAL A 245 -2.86 4.20 -7.37
C VAL A 245 -3.13 3.83 -8.83
N GLU A 246 -4.39 3.59 -9.20
CA GLU A 246 -4.70 3.07 -10.53
C GLU A 246 -4.77 4.16 -11.60
N TRP A 247 -5.38 5.30 -11.28
CA TRP A 247 -5.57 6.34 -12.28
C TRP A 247 -4.39 7.32 -12.37
N LYS A 248 -3.90 7.84 -11.25
CA LYS A 248 -2.78 8.81 -11.29
C LYS A 248 -1.43 8.15 -11.55
N LEU A 249 -1.20 6.95 -11.01
CA LEU A 249 0.09 6.28 -11.08
C LEU A 249 0.13 5.13 -12.10
N GLY A 250 -1.02 4.69 -12.65
CA GLY A 250 -1.09 3.55 -13.57
C GLY A 250 -0.77 2.21 -12.90
N GLY A 251 -0.80 2.17 -11.56
CA GLY A 251 -0.66 0.94 -10.78
C GLY A 251 -1.91 0.06 -10.87
N ARG A 252 -1.92 -1.04 -10.13
CA ARG A 252 -3.08 -1.95 -10.07
C ARG A 252 -3.29 -2.47 -8.68
N LEU A 253 -4.57 -2.54 -8.27
CA LEU A 253 -4.97 -3.30 -7.09
C LEU A 253 -4.64 -4.79 -7.31
N GLN A 254 -3.98 -5.40 -6.33
CA GLN A 254 -3.78 -6.85 -6.25
C GLN A 254 -4.94 -7.44 -5.44
N PRO A 255 -5.91 -8.11 -6.09
CA PRO A 255 -7.05 -8.67 -5.38
C PRO A 255 -6.61 -9.77 -4.42
N CYS A 256 -7.10 -9.70 -3.18
CA CYS A 256 -6.80 -10.71 -2.17
C CYS A 256 -8.07 -11.14 -1.43
N SER A 257 -8.39 -12.43 -1.51
CA SER A 257 -9.57 -13.01 -0.87
C SER A 257 -9.43 -13.22 0.63
N LEU A 258 -8.24 -12.95 1.20
CA LEU A 258 -7.99 -13.09 2.63
C LEU A 258 -8.42 -11.86 3.44
N PHE A 259 -8.86 -10.80 2.78
CA PHE A 259 -9.41 -9.58 3.39
C PHE A 259 -10.94 -9.65 3.38
N HIS A 260 -11.57 -9.35 4.52
CA HIS A 260 -13.03 -9.44 4.66
C HIS A 260 -13.60 -8.25 5.42
N SER A 261 -14.70 -7.70 4.90
CA SER A 261 -15.47 -6.61 5.52
C SER A 261 -16.78 -7.15 6.13
N HIS A 262 -17.47 -6.31 6.89
CA HIS A 262 -18.81 -6.58 7.41
C HIS A 262 -19.88 -6.74 6.32
N LEU A 263 -19.56 -6.35 5.07
CA LEU A 263 -20.48 -6.50 3.92
C LEU A 263 -20.54 -7.95 3.40
N GLU A 264 -19.71 -8.83 3.91
CA GLU A 264 -19.63 -10.22 3.47
C GLU A 264 -20.26 -11.16 4.48
N THR A 265 -20.80 -12.26 3.97
CA THR A 265 -21.36 -13.32 4.82
C THR A 265 -20.22 -14.17 5.38
N LEU A 266 -19.55 -13.69 6.45
CA LEU A 266 -18.43 -14.40 7.09
C LEU A 266 -18.80 -15.80 7.59
N GLN A 267 -20.08 -16.07 7.82
CA GLN A 267 -20.60 -17.41 8.17
C GLN A 267 -20.33 -18.46 7.10
N LEU A 268 -20.06 -18.04 5.86
CA LEU A 268 -19.67 -18.96 4.77
C LEU A 268 -18.20 -19.41 4.88
N LEU A 269 -17.40 -18.77 5.71
CA LEU A 269 -16.05 -19.23 6.02
C LEU A 269 -16.13 -20.42 6.98
N GLY A 270 -15.55 -21.55 6.60
CA GLY A 270 -15.38 -22.66 7.52
C GLY A 270 -14.49 -22.30 8.71
N ALA A 271 -14.74 -22.85 9.88
CA ALA A 271 -13.95 -22.58 11.08
C ALA A 271 -12.44 -22.81 10.88
N SER A 272 -12.07 -23.79 10.06
CA SER A 272 -10.67 -24.07 9.67
C SER A 272 -10.02 -22.98 8.82
N GLN A 273 -10.81 -22.17 8.12
CA GLN A 273 -10.32 -21.09 7.25
C GLN A 273 -10.11 -19.77 8.01
N LEU A 274 -10.74 -19.59 9.17
CA LEU A 274 -10.64 -18.34 9.94
C LEU A 274 -9.19 -17.97 10.32
N PRO A 275 -8.30 -18.88 10.74
CA PRO A 275 -6.93 -18.57 11.07
C PRO A 275 -6.08 -18.12 9.84
N GLU A 276 -6.55 -18.41 8.64
CA GLU A 276 -5.86 -18.06 7.39
C GLU A 276 -6.23 -16.65 6.87
N GLN A 277 -7.25 -16.02 7.47
CA GLN A 277 -7.67 -14.67 7.06
C GLN A 277 -6.72 -13.60 7.62
N VAL A 278 -6.58 -12.48 6.91
CA VAL A 278 -5.69 -11.38 7.30
C VAL A 278 -6.42 -10.42 8.20
N PRO A 279 -7.40 -9.61 7.76
CA PRO A 279 -8.38 -9.02 8.63
C PRO A 279 -9.75 -9.70 8.45
N LEU A 280 -10.46 -9.80 9.56
CA LEU A 280 -11.87 -10.13 9.62
C LEU A 280 -12.57 -9.00 10.36
N THR A 281 -13.70 -8.52 9.87
CA THR A 281 -14.54 -7.61 10.65
C THR A 281 -15.21 -8.36 11.77
N ALA A 282 -15.13 -7.82 12.99
CA ALA A 282 -15.84 -8.36 14.12
C ALA A 282 -17.34 -8.25 13.86
N LEU A 283 -18.03 -9.38 13.74
CA LEU A 283 -19.50 -9.38 13.80
C LEU A 283 -19.92 -8.92 15.20
N PRO A 284 -21.01 -8.12 15.33
CA PRO A 284 -21.60 -7.92 16.63
C PRO A 284 -21.87 -9.30 17.25
N PRO A 285 -21.71 -9.47 18.57
CA PRO A 285 -21.79 -10.79 19.19
C PRO A 285 -23.16 -11.41 18.87
N LEU A 286 -23.17 -12.30 17.91
CA LEU A 286 -24.24 -13.29 17.82
C LEU A 286 -24.02 -14.15 19.05
N SER A 287 -24.98 -14.09 19.97
CA SER A 287 -24.98 -14.87 21.19
C SER A 287 -24.62 -16.33 20.87
N GLY A 288 -23.38 -16.75 21.16
CA GLY A 288 -22.93 -18.13 21.02
C GLY A 288 -21.59 -18.38 20.31
N TYR A 289 -20.95 -17.40 19.64
CA TYR A 289 -19.63 -17.61 19.06
C TYR A 289 -18.61 -16.65 19.67
N SER A 290 -17.78 -17.17 20.57
CA SER A 290 -16.56 -16.52 21.03
C SER A 290 -15.48 -16.69 19.95
N LEU A 291 -15.10 -15.63 19.26
CA LEU A 291 -13.93 -15.57 18.37
C LEU A 291 -12.61 -15.46 19.17
N VAL A 292 -12.60 -15.83 20.43
CA VAL A 292 -11.36 -15.93 21.18
C VAL A 292 -10.64 -17.18 20.68
N PRO A 293 -9.44 -17.09 20.09
CA PRO A 293 -8.63 -18.28 19.85
C PRO A 293 -8.44 -18.96 21.20
N THR A 294 -8.93 -20.19 21.34
CA THR A 294 -8.63 -21.02 22.50
C THR A 294 -7.12 -21.01 22.69
N ALA A 295 -6.68 -20.62 23.87
CA ALA A 295 -5.28 -20.73 24.28
C ALA A 295 -4.77 -22.12 23.90
N GLU A 296 -3.55 -22.19 23.39
CA GLU A 296 -2.87 -23.47 23.17
C GLU A 296 -3.01 -24.31 24.44
N PRO A 297 -3.33 -25.61 24.31
CA PRO A 297 -3.36 -26.48 25.49
C PRO A 297 -1.96 -26.41 26.11
N SER A 298 -1.88 -25.89 27.32
CA SER A 298 -0.69 -25.95 28.17
C SER A 298 -0.29 -27.42 28.29
N MET A 299 0.83 -27.81 27.75
CA MET A 299 1.47 -29.09 28.03
C MET A 299 1.74 -29.13 29.55
N SER A 300 0.93 -29.84 30.27
CA SER A 300 1.23 -30.20 31.65
C SER A 300 2.52 -31.04 31.65
N PRO A 301 3.50 -30.72 32.52
CA PRO A 301 4.65 -31.59 32.68
C PRO A 301 4.20 -32.93 33.23
N ALA A 302 4.51 -34.01 32.49
CA ALA A 302 4.28 -35.37 32.97
C ALA A 302 5.02 -35.57 34.26
N VAL A 303 4.27 -35.86 35.33
CA VAL A 303 4.76 -36.30 36.63
C VAL A 303 5.33 -37.70 36.41
N TRP A 304 6.64 -37.84 36.47
CA TRP A 304 7.30 -39.14 36.65
C TRP A 304 7.09 -39.59 38.09
N GLY A 305 6.07 -40.43 38.31
CA GLY A 305 5.91 -41.20 39.54
C GLY A 305 6.89 -42.36 39.54
N ARG A 306 7.73 -42.40 40.55
CA ARG A 306 8.49 -43.58 40.91
C ARG A 306 7.58 -44.60 41.60
N GLY A 307 7.72 -45.81 41.25
CA GLY A 307 7.15 -47.00 41.88
C GLY A 307 7.68 -48.24 41.19
#